data_a1fd2ecb23fa33331001be57252c07d4
#
_entry.id   a1fd2ecb23fa33331001be57252c07d4
#
_cell.length_a   1.000
_cell.length_b   1.000
_cell.length_c   1.000
_cell.angle_alpha   90.00
_cell.angle_beta   90.00
_cell.angle_gamma   90.00
#
_symmetry.space_group_name_H-M   'P 1'
#
loop_
_entity.id
_entity.type
_entity.pdbx_description
1 polymer ?
#
loop_
_entity_poly.entity_id
_entity_poly.type
_entity_poly.pdbx_seq_one_letter_code
_entity_poly.pdbx_strand_id
1 'polypeptide(L)'
;MCIASISSIPWGFYAHKEINYIACFTLPPEMFGFYKQNIGYIQEFAVRADQRRYAVDDEAPRHYIDLDHYETLAPIDTMPMQWDSAVAKYSEATLLEYGIVPWHIMKVKAWLTKAMKERDYEKIIKLSADLGHYIADAHVPLHTTENYNGQLTNQHGIHGLWESRLPEIFATKYDFYTGKAVYLHAPLSTIWQTVAESFAAKDSVLA
;
A
#
# COMPACT_ATOMS: atom_id res chain seq x y z
N MET A 1 19.02 -26.75 -22.44
CA MET A 1 19.15 -25.31 -22.25
C MET A 1 18.16 -24.92 -21.19
N CYS A 2 18.60 -24.89 -19.91
CA CYS A 2 17.73 -24.55 -18.78
C CYS A 2 17.49 -23.05 -18.79
N ILE A 3 16.26 -22.65 -19.04
CA ILE A 3 15.80 -21.27 -18.80
C ILE A 3 15.65 -21.18 -17.28
N ALA A 4 16.62 -20.54 -16.64
CA ALA A 4 16.48 -20.14 -15.25
C ALA A 4 15.31 -19.16 -15.20
N SER A 5 14.20 -19.58 -14.57
CA SER A 5 13.15 -18.68 -14.17
C SER A 5 13.78 -17.66 -13.22
N ILE A 6 13.93 -16.45 -13.68
CA ILE A 6 14.24 -15.31 -12.83
C ILE A 6 13.00 -15.21 -11.91
N SER A 7 13.15 -15.76 -10.70
CA SER A 7 12.18 -15.52 -9.64
C SER A 7 12.13 -13.99 -9.48
N SER A 8 11.00 -13.41 -9.83
CA SER A 8 10.71 -12.02 -9.51
C SER A 8 10.95 -11.85 -8.02
N ILE A 9 12.01 -11.12 -7.68
CA ILE A 9 12.29 -10.75 -6.29
C ILE A 9 11.05 -9.97 -5.85
N PRO A 10 10.38 -10.39 -4.78
CA PRO A 10 9.20 -9.67 -4.33
C PRO A 10 9.62 -8.26 -3.93
N TRP A 11 8.95 -7.33 -4.46
CA TRP A 11 8.84 -5.90 -4.41
C TRP A 11 9.10 -5.30 -3.05
N GLY A 12 9.90 -4.27 -2.99
CA GLY A 12 9.92 -3.27 -1.92
C GLY A 12 10.03 -3.77 -0.48
N PHE A 13 10.39 -5.03 -0.26
CA PHE A 13 10.43 -5.63 1.08
C PHE A 13 11.22 -4.78 2.07
N TYR A 14 12.30 -4.19 1.61
CA TYR A 14 13.09 -3.29 2.44
C TYR A 14 12.28 -2.05 2.82
N ALA A 15 11.66 -1.37 1.85
CA ALA A 15 10.89 -0.15 2.08
C ALA A 15 9.68 -0.39 3.00
N HIS A 16 8.89 -1.43 2.77
CA HIS A 16 7.76 -1.79 3.64
C HIS A 16 8.19 -2.07 5.08
N LYS A 17 9.30 -2.79 5.27
CA LYS A 17 9.86 -3.05 6.60
C LYS A 17 10.28 -1.77 7.31
N GLU A 18 10.98 -0.87 6.62
CA GLU A 18 11.43 0.40 7.19
C GLU A 18 10.26 1.34 7.48
N ILE A 19 9.27 1.45 6.59
CA ILE A 19 8.06 2.25 6.81
C ILE A 19 7.33 1.79 8.08
N ASN A 20 7.09 0.49 8.21
CA ASN A 20 6.41 -0.06 9.38
C ASN A 20 7.23 0.12 10.67
N TYR A 21 8.55 -0.01 10.58
CA TYR A 21 9.44 0.23 11.70
C TYR A 21 9.37 1.69 12.16
N ILE A 22 9.53 2.64 11.23
CA ILE A 22 9.50 4.08 11.52
C ILE A 22 8.13 4.50 12.05
N ALA A 23 7.04 3.99 11.47
CA ALA A 23 5.68 4.29 11.91
C ALA A 23 5.46 4.01 13.41
N CYS A 24 6.08 2.98 13.97
CA CYS A 24 5.99 2.69 15.40
C CYS A 24 6.52 3.83 16.27
N PHE A 25 7.52 4.58 15.81
CA PHE A 25 8.11 5.69 16.58
C PHE A 25 7.31 6.98 16.50
N THR A 26 6.36 7.09 15.59
CA THR A 26 5.50 8.27 15.44
C THR A 26 4.29 8.22 16.38
N LEU A 27 3.97 7.05 16.93
CA LEU A 27 2.77 6.79 17.71
C LEU A 27 2.72 7.59 19.01
N PRO A 28 1.51 7.95 19.48
CA PRO A 28 1.34 8.62 20.74
C PRO A 28 1.80 7.74 21.92
N PRO A 29 2.20 8.33 23.06
CA PRO A 29 2.78 7.61 24.21
C PRO A 29 1.94 6.43 24.69
N GLU A 30 0.61 6.56 24.63
CA GLU A 30 -0.34 5.55 25.08
C GLU A 30 -0.29 4.26 24.24
N MET A 31 0.13 4.36 23.00
CA MET A 31 0.27 3.23 22.05
C MET A 31 1.73 2.77 21.95
N PHE A 32 2.69 3.67 22.12
CA PHE A 32 4.09 3.45 21.83
C PHE A 32 4.68 2.23 22.55
N GLY A 33 4.38 2.05 23.84
CA GLY A 33 4.92 0.94 24.64
C GLY A 33 4.57 -0.43 24.06
N PHE A 34 3.31 -0.63 23.69
CA PHE A 34 2.84 -1.86 23.07
C PHE A 34 3.50 -2.11 21.70
N TYR A 35 3.51 -1.10 20.83
CA TYR A 35 4.07 -1.22 19.49
C TYR A 35 5.59 -1.42 19.51
N LYS A 36 6.31 -0.73 20.42
CA LYS A 36 7.75 -0.90 20.60
C LYS A 36 8.12 -2.33 21.02
N GLN A 37 7.34 -2.96 21.89
CA GLN A 37 7.56 -4.35 22.30
C GLN A 37 7.37 -5.35 21.14
N ASN A 38 6.56 -5.01 20.16
CA ASN A 38 6.21 -5.85 19.02
C ASN A 38 6.83 -5.37 17.69
N ILE A 39 7.74 -4.39 17.74
CA ILE A 39 8.27 -3.71 16.55
C ILE A 39 8.96 -4.67 15.58
N GLY A 40 9.70 -5.66 16.10
CA GLY A 40 10.36 -6.66 15.28
C GLY A 40 9.37 -7.50 14.48
N TYR A 41 8.23 -7.87 15.08
CA TYR A 41 7.16 -8.54 14.35
C TYR A 41 6.55 -7.63 13.28
N ILE A 42 6.18 -6.40 13.63
CA ILE A 42 5.53 -5.45 12.72
C ILE A 42 6.43 -5.15 11.52
N GLN A 43 7.73 -4.99 11.73
CA GLN A 43 8.72 -4.81 10.69
C GLN A 43 8.84 -6.04 9.79
N GLU A 44 9.11 -7.23 10.36
CA GLU A 44 9.33 -8.44 9.57
C GLU A 44 8.08 -8.89 8.81
N PHE A 45 6.90 -8.69 9.37
CA PHE A 45 5.64 -9.09 8.75
C PHE A 45 4.99 -8.01 7.88
N ALA A 46 5.64 -6.86 7.71
CA ALA A 46 5.21 -5.82 6.77
C ALA A 46 5.05 -6.31 5.32
N VAL A 47 5.75 -7.37 4.94
CA VAL A 47 5.75 -7.95 3.59
C VAL A 47 4.83 -9.17 3.42
N ARG A 48 4.06 -9.50 4.45
CA ARG A 48 3.18 -10.68 4.41
C ARG A 48 2.05 -10.57 3.41
N ALA A 49 1.55 -9.37 3.15
CA ALA A 49 0.53 -9.15 2.15
C ALA A 49 1.03 -9.57 0.77
N ASP A 50 2.23 -9.16 0.38
CA ASP A 50 2.86 -9.61 -0.87
C ASP A 50 3.04 -11.13 -0.94
N GLN A 51 3.49 -11.74 0.15
CA GLN A 51 3.66 -13.18 0.21
C GLN A 51 2.32 -13.93 0.05
N ARG A 52 1.21 -13.35 0.54
CA ARG A 52 -0.14 -13.92 0.38
C ARG A 52 -0.62 -13.96 -1.06
N ARG A 53 -0.13 -13.06 -1.94
CA ARG A 53 -0.48 -13.05 -3.38
C ARG A 53 -0.21 -14.38 -4.09
N TYR A 54 0.70 -15.19 -3.55
CA TYR A 54 1.02 -16.51 -4.10
C TYR A 54 0.10 -17.64 -3.61
N ALA A 55 -0.74 -17.37 -2.62
CA ALA A 55 -1.56 -18.38 -1.95
C ALA A 55 -3.04 -18.01 -1.87
N VAL A 56 -3.40 -16.75 -2.15
CA VAL A 56 -4.76 -16.22 -2.03
C VAL A 56 -5.08 -15.43 -3.30
N ASP A 57 -5.99 -15.97 -4.11
CA ASP A 57 -6.33 -15.42 -5.43
C ASP A 57 -6.81 -13.95 -5.37
N ASP A 58 -7.56 -13.59 -4.32
CA ASP A 58 -8.10 -12.24 -4.14
C ASP A 58 -7.12 -11.26 -3.47
N GLU A 59 -5.88 -11.62 -3.23
CA GLU A 59 -4.94 -10.73 -2.55
C GLU A 59 -4.40 -9.64 -3.48
N ALA A 60 -4.07 -9.97 -4.71
CA ALA A 60 -3.43 -9.04 -5.64
C ALA A 60 -4.17 -7.71 -5.82
N PRO A 61 -5.51 -7.66 -6.01
CA PRO A 61 -6.24 -6.41 -6.15
C PRO A 61 -6.18 -5.46 -4.95
N ARG A 62 -5.77 -5.94 -3.79
CA ARG A 62 -5.70 -5.15 -2.54
C ARG A 62 -4.51 -4.20 -2.49
N HIS A 63 -3.56 -4.35 -3.42
CA HIS A 63 -2.29 -3.64 -3.45
C HIS A 63 -2.27 -2.41 -4.36
N TYR A 64 -3.23 -2.27 -5.27
CA TYR A 64 -3.23 -1.25 -6.31
C TYR A 64 -4.63 -0.73 -6.63
N ILE A 65 -4.67 0.29 -7.47
CA ILE A 65 -5.87 0.78 -8.15
C ILE A 65 -5.47 1.46 -9.46
N ASP A 66 -5.82 0.87 -10.60
CA ASP A 66 -5.50 1.39 -11.92
C ASP A 66 -6.50 2.49 -12.31
N LEU A 67 -6.24 3.72 -11.83
CA LEU A 67 -7.16 4.84 -12.00
C LEU A 67 -7.38 5.22 -13.46
N ASP A 68 -6.36 5.09 -14.29
CA ASP A 68 -6.39 5.40 -15.73
C ASP A 68 -7.27 4.42 -16.54
N HIS A 69 -7.65 3.28 -15.94
CA HIS A 69 -8.67 2.40 -16.52
C HIS A 69 -10.07 3.05 -16.53
N TYR A 70 -10.41 3.80 -15.48
CA TYR A 70 -11.78 4.25 -15.28
C TYR A 70 -12.14 5.49 -16.08
N GLU A 71 -11.25 6.49 -16.16
CA GLU A 71 -11.46 7.72 -16.93
C GLU A 71 -10.13 8.41 -17.26
N THR A 72 -10.01 8.94 -18.47
CA THR A 72 -8.74 9.47 -18.99
C THR A 72 -8.36 10.86 -18.51
N LEU A 73 -9.31 11.71 -18.10
CA LEU A 73 -9.03 13.13 -17.85
C LEU A 73 -9.02 13.55 -16.37
N ALA A 74 -9.82 12.91 -15.53
CA ALA A 74 -9.87 13.21 -14.10
C ALA A 74 -10.46 12.00 -13.32
N PRO A 75 -9.78 10.87 -13.33
CA PRO A 75 -10.35 9.62 -12.79
C PRO A 75 -10.67 9.74 -11.30
N ILE A 76 -9.91 10.54 -10.56
CA ILE A 76 -10.11 10.70 -9.12
C ILE A 76 -11.38 11.48 -8.77
N ASP A 77 -11.76 12.47 -9.60
CA ASP A 77 -12.91 13.33 -9.34
C ASP A 77 -14.24 12.61 -9.56
N THR A 78 -14.23 11.56 -10.35
CA THR A 78 -15.41 10.79 -10.73
C THR A 78 -15.50 9.45 -10.05
N MET A 79 -14.41 8.99 -9.38
CA MET A 79 -14.36 7.73 -8.68
C MET A 79 -15.17 7.82 -7.36
N PRO A 80 -16.19 6.96 -7.16
CA PRO A 80 -16.93 6.94 -5.91
C PRO A 80 -16.06 6.45 -4.76
N MET A 81 -15.90 7.27 -3.71
CA MET A 81 -15.09 6.89 -2.55
C MET A 81 -15.72 5.77 -1.71
N GLN A 82 -17.06 5.65 -1.71
CA GLN A 82 -17.76 4.60 -0.98
C GLN A 82 -17.86 3.33 -1.81
N TRP A 83 -17.58 2.18 -1.17
CA TRP A 83 -17.57 0.88 -1.83
C TRP A 83 -18.87 0.55 -2.57
N ASP A 84 -20.01 0.68 -1.90
CA ASP A 84 -21.32 0.34 -2.50
C ASP A 84 -21.62 1.22 -3.71
N SER A 85 -21.22 2.48 -3.68
CA SER A 85 -21.38 3.40 -4.81
C SER A 85 -20.43 3.06 -5.97
N ALA A 86 -19.21 2.62 -5.66
CA ALA A 86 -18.26 2.16 -6.66
C ALA A 86 -18.75 0.87 -7.32
N VAL A 87 -19.23 -0.10 -6.54
CA VAL A 87 -19.83 -1.34 -7.07
C VAL A 87 -21.05 -1.05 -7.94
N ALA A 88 -21.91 -0.12 -7.52
CA ALA A 88 -23.07 0.26 -8.33
C ALA A 88 -22.69 0.92 -9.66
N LYS A 89 -21.56 1.64 -9.71
CA LYS A 89 -21.09 2.31 -10.94
C LYS A 89 -20.30 1.38 -11.86
N TYR A 90 -19.42 0.54 -11.32
CA TYR A 90 -18.42 -0.19 -12.11
C TYR A 90 -18.54 -1.72 -12.03
N SER A 91 -19.33 -2.29 -11.16
CA SER A 91 -19.39 -3.69 -10.73
C SER A 91 -18.22 -4.12 -9.82
N GLU A 92 -18.48 -5.09 -8.94
CA GLU A 92 -17.45 -5.64 -8.07
C GLU A 92 -16.35 -6.36 -8.86
N ALA A 93 -16.73 -7.07 -9.93
CA ALA A 93 -15.78 -7.78 -10.79
C ALA A 93 -14.77 -6.83 -11.44
N THR A 94 -15.23 -5.71 -11.99
CA THR A 94 -14.36 -4.67 -12.56
C THR A 94 -13.44 -4.05 -11.50
N LEU A 95 -13.97 -3.75 -10.31
CA LEU A 95 -13.16 -3.19 -9.23
C LEU A 95 -12.07 -4.17 -8.78
N LEU A 96 -12.37 -5.47 -8.68
CA LEU A 96 -11.39 -6.50 -8.35
C LEU A 96 -10.35 -6.71 -9.46
N GLU A 97 -10.71 -6.51 -10.72
CA GLU A 97 -9.76 -6.60 -11.83
C GLU A 97 -8.76 -5.43 -11.82
N TYR A 98 -9.22 -4.21 -11.55
CA TYR A 98 -8.41 -2.99 -11.61
C TYR A 98 -7.99 -2.42 -10.26
N GLY A 99 -8.18 -3.19 -9.18
CA GLY A 99 -7.63 -2.91 -7.86
C GLY A 99 -8.55 -2.14 -6.93
N ILE A 100 -8.36 -2.42 -5.62
CA ILE A 100 -9.26 -1.97 -4.56
C ILE A 100 -8.52 -1.40 -3.33
N VAL A 101 -7.27 -1.01 -3.45
CA VAL A 101 -6.44 -0.61 -2.29
C VAL A 101 -7.09 0.43 -1.37
N PRO A 102 -7.78 1.50 -1.84
CA PRO A 102 -8.34 2.50 -0.93
C PRO A 102 -9.43 1.94 -0.01
N TRP A 103 -10.30 1.11 -0.57
CA TRP A 103 -11.38 0.46 0.18
C TRP A 103 -10.85 -0.64 1.09
N HIS A 104 -9.82 -1.38 0.62
CA HIS A 104 -9.20 -2.42 1.43
C HIS A 104 -8.50 -1.86 2.67
N ILE A 105 -7.79 -0.74 2.57
CA ILE A 105 -7.21 -0.02 3.71
C ILE A 105 -8.30 0.30 4.75
N MET A 106 -9.45 0.81 4.33
CA MET A 106 -10.55 1.10 5.24
C MET A 106 -11.13 -0.15 5.91
N LYS A 107 -11.19 -1.27 5.19
CA LYS A 107 -11.60 -2.57 5.71
C LYS A 107 -10.63 -3.09 6.76
N VAL A 108 -9.32 -3.06 6.48
CA VAL A 108 -8.26 -3.47 7.43
C VAL A 108 -8.28 -2.57 8.67
N LYS A 109 -8.43 -1.24 8.49
CA LYS A 109 -8.59 -0.29 9.60
C LYS A 109 -9.79 -0.64 10.49
N ALA A 110 -10.93 -1.01 9.90
CA ALA A 110 -12.11 -1.42 10.66
C ALA A 110 -11.84 -2.71 11.46
N TRP A 111 -11.17 -3.69 10.87
CA TRP A 111 -10.78 -4.92 11.56
C TRP A 111 -9.79 -4.64 12.69
N LEU A 112 -8.79 -3.79 12.47
CA LEU A 112 -7.84 -3.37 13.50
C LEU A 112 -8.55 -2.65 14.66
N THR A 113 -9.47 -1.75 14.34
CA THR A 113 -10.29 -1.06 15.36
C THR A 113 -11.10 -2.05 16.20
N LYS A 114 -11.67 -3.08 15.57
CA LYS A 114 -12.39 -4.14 16.26
C LYS A 114 -11.44 -4.94 17.17
N ALA A 115 -10.31 -5.38 16.65
CA ALA A 115 -9.31 -6.11 17.42
C ALA A 115 -8.81 -5.31 18.65
N MET A 116 -8.62 -3.99 18.50
CA MET A 116 -8.26 -3.11 19.61
C MET A 116 -9.35 -3.05 20.69
N LYS A 117 -10.62 -2.95 20.29
CA LYS A 117 -11.76 -2.97 21.23
C LYS A 117 -11.88 -4.30 21.98
N GLU A 118 -11.60 -5.41 21.30
CA GLU A 118 -11.63 -6.77 21.83
C GLU A 118 -10.36 -7.13 22.60
N ARG A 119 -9.32 -6.28 22.55
CA ARG A 119 -7.99 -6.51 23.14
C ARG A 119 -7.34 -7.80 22.62
N ASP A 120 -7.57 -8.12 21.36
CA ASP A 120 -6.94 -9.25 20.67
C ASP A 120 -5.54 -8.85 20.19
N TYR A 121 -4.56 -8.99 21.06
CA TYR A 121 -3.19 -8.50 20.83
C TYR A 121 -2.52 -9.12 19.61
N GLU A 122 -2.78 -10.40 19.32
CA GLU A 122 -2.23 -11.04 18.13
C GLU A 122 -2.81 -10.45 16.85
N LYS A 123 -4.12 -10.22 16.80
CA LYS A 123 -4.75 -9.57 15.64
C LYS A 123 -4.31 -8.12 15.51
N ILE A 124 -4.13 -7.39 16.61
CA ILE A 124 -3.65 -6.00 16.56
C ILE A 124 -2.31 -5.94 15.84
N ILE A 125 -1.30 -6.71 16.23
CA ILE A 125 0.01 -6.65 15.60
C ILE A 125 0.00 -7.13 14.14
N LYS A 126 -0.77 -8.18 13.81
CA LYS A 126 -0.93 -8.68 12.44
C LYS A 126 -1.58 -7.64 11.53
N LEU A 127 -2.72 -7.11 11.96
CA LEU A 127 -3.47 -6.11 11.17
C LEU A 127 -2.74 -4.77 11.09
N SER A 128 -1.93 -4.42 12.08
CA SER A 128 -1.08 -3.23 12.01
C SER A 128 0.02 -3.37 10.96
N ALA A 129 0.67 -4.55 10.88
CA ALA A 129 1.66 -4.82 9.84
C ALA A 129 1.03 -4.77 8.44
N ASP A 130 -0.13 -5.41 8.27
CA ASP A 130 -0.87 -5.39 7.01
C ASP A 130 -1.36 -3.98 6.64
N LEU A 131 -1.88 -3.20 7.61
CA LEU A 131 -2.35 -1.84 7.37
C LEU A 131 -1.23 -0.92 6.88
N GLY A 132 -0.05 -1.01 7.52
CA GLY A 132 1.11 -0.23 7.10
C GLY A 132 1.57 -0.59 5.69
N HIS A 133 1.53 -1.87 5.32
CA HIS A 133 1.83 -2.34 3.96
C HIS A 133 0.91 -1.69 2.92
N TYR A 134 -0.41 -1.84 3.05
CA TYR A 134 -1.35 -1.29 2.06
C TYR A 134 -1.37 0.25 2.02
N ILE A 135 -1.11 0.91 3.16
CA ILE A 135 -0.94 2.37 3.16
C ILE A 135 0.32 2.75 2.37
N ALA A 136 1.43 2.03 2.52
CA ALA A 136 2.64 2.26 1.74
C ALA A 136 2.36 2.06 0.23
N ASP A 137 1.67 0.99 -0.15
CA ASP A 137 1.27 0.74 -1.55
C ASP A 137 0.47 1.91 -2.14
N ALA A 138 -0.47 2.47 -1.38
CA ALA A 138 -1.27 3.60 -1.82
C ALA A 138 -0.44 4.88 -2.09
N HIS A 139 0.78 4.97 -1.56
CA HIS A 139 1.72 6.07 -1.81
C HIS A 139 2.64 5.82 -3.01
N VAL A 140 2.54 4.66 -3.65
CA VAL A 140 3.38 4.31 -4.80
C VAL A 140 2.71 4.76 -6.09
N PRO A 141 3.32 5.66 -6.89
CA PRO A 141 2.76 6.11 -8.16
C PRO A 141 2.43 4.95 -9.11
N LEU A 142 3.29 3.93 -9.16
CA LEU A 142 3.12 2.78 -10.04
C LEU A 142 2.04 1.79 -9.58
N HIS A 143 1.49 1.93 -8.38
CA HIS A 143 0.30 1.20 -7.93
C HIS A 143 -1.01 1.90 -8.27
N THR A 144 -0.97 2.95 -9.09
CA THR A 144 -2.17 3.72 -9.45
C THR A 144 -2.46 3.74 -10.95
N THR A 145 -1.72 2.96 -11.74
CA THR A 145 -1.77 2.96 -13.21
C THR A 145 -1.62 1.57 -13.81
N GLU A 146 -2.34 1.29 -14.89
CA GLU A 146 -2.15 0.08 -15.70
C GLU A 146 -0.71 -0.05 -16.22
N ASN A 147 0.00 1.07 -16.45
CA ASN A 147 1.41 1.08 -16.85
C ASN A 147 2.39 0.87 -15.69
N TYR A 148 2.01 0.06 -14.72
CA TYR A 148 2.73 -0.14 -13.46
C TYR A 148 4.20 -0.55 -13.61
N ASN A 149 4.59 -1.21 -14.68
CA ASN A 149 5.97 -1.68 -14.91
C ASN A 149 6.61 -1.05 -16.16
N GLY A 150 6.05 0.04 -16.68
CA GLY A 150 6.54 0.73 -17.86
C GLY A 150 6.32 -0.05 -19.16
N GLN A 151 5.45 -1.06 -19.16
CA GLN A 151 5.20 -1.92 -20.31
C GLN A 151 4.56 -1.16 -21.49
N LEU A 152 3.83 -0.09 -21.22
CA LEU A 152 3.22 0.76 -22.26
C LEU A 152 4.16 1.88 -22.75
N THR A 153 5.27 2.13 -22.04
CA THR A 153 6.23 3.20 -22.34
C THR A 153 7.64 2.69 -22.65
N ASN A 154 7.78 1.37 -22.85
CA ASN A 154 9.06 0.71 -23.12
C ASN A 154 10.11 0.87 -21.98
N GLN A 155 9.62 0.95 -20.73
CA GLN A 155 10.43 1.11 -19.52
C GLN A 155 10.30 -0.11 -18.60
N HIS A 156 10.25 -1.31 -19.18
CA HIS A 156 10.08 -2.56 -18.43
C HIS A 156 11.05 -2.67 -17.25
N GLY A 157 10.52 -2.94 -16.07
CA GLY A 157 11.30 -3.09 -14.84
C GLY A 157 11.40 -1.81 -14.02
N ILE A 158 10.80 -0.70 -14.46
CA ILE A 158 10.81 0.58 -13.74
C ILE A 158 10.25 0.43 -12.32
N HIS A 159 9.25 -0.40 -12.15
CA HIS A 159 8.63 -0.67 -10.87
C HIS A 159 9.65 -1.24 -9.85
N GLY A 160 10.33 -2.33 -10.19
CA GLY A 160 11.36 -2.90 -9.30
C GLY A 160 12.54 -1.95 -9.06
N LEU A 161 12.88 -1.11 -10.04
CA LEU A 161 13.86 -0.05 -9.84
C LEU A 161 13.38 0.95 -8.80
N TRP A 162 12.15 1.47 -8.93
CA TRP A 162 11.60 2.51 -8.08
C TRP A 162 11.38 2.05 -6.64
N GLU A 163 10.71 0.91 -6.45
CA GLU A 163 10.30 0.47 -5.11
C GLU A 163 11.36 -0.32 -4.35
N SER A 164 12.19 -1.08 -5.07
CA SER A 164 13.18 -1.92 -4.41
C SER A 164 14.57 -1.31 -4.50
N ARG A 165 15.04 -1.11 -5.72
CA ARG A 165 16.46 -0.80 -5.92
C ARG A 165 16.85 0.57 -5.42
N LEU A 166 16.06 1.60 -5.69
CA LEU A 166 16.36 2.96 -5.22
C LEU A 166 16.31 3.08 -3.69
N PRO A 167 15.27 2.58 -2.98
CA PRO A 167 15.28 2.57 -1.52
C PRO A 167 16.46 1.81 -0.93
N GLU A 168 16.81 0.63 -1.43
CA GLU A 168 17.95 -0.14 -0.93
C GLU A 168 19.29 0.61 -1.06
N ILE A 169 19.49 1.34 -2.18
CA ILE A 169 20.73 2.07 -2.43
C ILE A 169 20.79 3.37 -1.64
N PHE A 170 19.67 4.08 -1.52
CA PHE A 170 19.66 5.46 -1.04
C PHE A 170 19.10 5.65 0.35
N ALA A 171 18.55 4.61 1.00
CA ALA A 171 17.92 4.72 2.32
C ALA A 171 18.81 5.40 3.37
N THR A 172 20.12 5.14 3.34
CA THR A 172 21.07 5.77 4.26
C THR A 172 21.21 7.30 4.10
N LYS A 173 20.65 7.85 3.01
CA LYS A 173 20.64 9.29 2.72
C LYS A 173 19.29 9.94 3.00
N TYR A 174 18.26 9.15 3.34
CA TYR A 174 16.94 9.68 3.64
C TYR A 174 16.88 10.21 5.07
N ASP A 175 16.16 11.31 5.24
CA ASP A 175 15.76 11.77 6.57
C ASP A 175 14.48 11.03 6.98
N PHE A 176 14.63 10.14 7.95
CA PHE A 176 13.51 9.37 8.49
C PHE A 176 12.77 10.06 9.64
N TYR A 177 13.10 11.31 9.95
CA TYR A 177 12.40 12.08 10.95
C TYR A 177 11.07 12.61 10.40
N THR A 178 9.99 11.91 10.69
CA THR A 178 8.64 12.23 10.19
C THR A 178 7.78 12.99 11.22
N GLY A 179 8.30 13.18 12.43
CA GLY A 179 7.53 13.81 13.53
C GLY A 179 6.52 12.86 14.18
N LYS A 180 5.57 13.44 14.92
CA LYS A 180 4.53 12.68 15.61
C LYS A 180 3.34 12.42 14.70
N ALA A 181 2.73 11.24 14.84
CA ALA A 181 1.48 10.93 14.17
C ALA A 181 0.37 11.90 14.59
N VAL A 182 -0.45 12.32 13.64
CA VAL A 182 -1.63 13.15 13.87
C VAL A 182 -2.90 12.31 13.72
N TYR A 183 -3.91 12.63 14.53
CA TYR A 183 -5.20 11.96 14.42
C TYR A 183 -5.93 12.35 13.14
N LEU A 184 -6.33 11.36 12.35
CA LEU A 184 -7.08 11.57 11.10
C LEU A 184 -8.59 11.55 11.39
N HIS A 185 -9.25 12.70 11.22
CA HIS A 185 -10.71 12.82 11.37
C HIS A 185 -11.49 12.23 10.19
N ALA A 186 -10.92 12.27 9.00
CA ALA A 186 -11.53 11.80 7.76
C ALA A 186 -10.61 10.80 7.01
N PRO A 187 -10.35 9.60 7.56
CA PRO A 187 -9.36 8.68 6.99
C PRO A 187 -9.70 8.25 5.55
N LEU A 188 -10.97 8.08 5.20
CA LEU A 188 -11.37 7.75 3.83
C LEU A 188 -10.94 8.83 2.84
N SER A 189 -11.23 10.10 3.14
CA SER A 189 -10.81 11.22 2.30
C SER A 189 -9.30 11.34 2.20
N THR A 190 -8.57 11.11 3.31
CA THR A 190 -7.11 11.14 3.33
C THR A 190 -6.52 10.06 2.42
N ILE A 191 -7.02 8.82 2.47
CA ILE A 191 -6.53 7.75 1.60
C ILE A 191 -6.79 8.06 0.12
N TRP A 192 -7.96 8.59 -0.22
CA TRP A 192 -8.24 8.99 -1.60
C TRP A 192 -7.39 10.16 -2.07
N GLN A 193 -7.08 11.11 -1.19
CA GLN A 193 -6.12 12.17 -1.49
C GLN A 193 -4.71 11.59 -1.73
N THR A 194 -4.25 10.65 -0.90
CA THR A 194 -2.98 9.94 -1.10
C THR A 194 -2.92 9.26 -2.47
N VAL A 195 -3.96 8.53 -2.85
CA VAL A 195 -4.03 7.87 -4.17
C VAL A 195 -4.02 8.89 -5.31
N ALA A 196 -4.72 10.01 -5.15
CA ALA A 196 -4.71 11.10 -6.14
C ALA A 196 -3.32 11.71 -6.32
N GLU A 197 -2.61 11.98 -5.23
CA GLU A 197 -1.24 12.51 -5.24
C GLU A 197 -0.27 11.50 -5.87
N SER A 198 -0.40 10.22 -5.56
CA SER A 198 0.39 9.14 -6.15
C SER A 198 0.13 9.04 -7.67
N PHE A 199 -1.13 9.09 -8.09
CA PHE A 199 -1.48 9.07 -9.50
C PHE A 199 -0.92 10.29 -10.26
N ALA A 200 -0.99 11.47 -9.68
CA ALA A 200 -0.41 12.67 -10.26
C ALA A 200 1.12 12.59 -10.42
N ALA A 201 1.79 11.86 -9.53
CA ALA A 201 3.24 11.68 -9.57
C ALA A 201 3.72 10.62 -10.58
N LYS A 202 2.84 9.76 -11.12
CA LYS A 202 3.22 8.65 -12.02
C LYS A 202 3.98 9.09 -13.25
N ASP A 203 3.60 10.24 -13.84
CA ASP A 203 4.24 10.74 -15.06
C ASP A 203 5.68 11.17 -14.81
N SER A 204 6.01 11.61 -13.59
CA SER A 204 7.38 11.93 -13.18
C SER A 204 8.25 10.68 -13.00
N VAL A 205 7.64 9.54 -12.67
CA VAL A 205 8.33 8.25 -12.56
C VAL A 205 8.54 7.62 -13.93
N LEU A 206 7.59 7.82 -14.85
CA LEU A 206 7.58 7.27 -16.20
C LEU A 206 8.18 8.22 -17.25
N ALA A 207 8.81 9.32 -16.84
CA ALA A 207 9.40 10.32 -17.74
C ALA A 207 10.72 9.88 -18.38
#